data_255b32c37813cfb00b216a23155aa604
#
_entry.id   255b32c37813cfb00b216a23155aa604
#
_cell.length_a   1.000
_cell.length_b   1.000
_cell.length_c   1.000
_cell.angle_alpha   90.00
_cell.angle_beta   90.00
_cell.angle_gamma   90.00
#
_symmetry.space_group_name_H-M   'P 1'
#
loop_
_entity.id
_entity.type
_entity.pdbx_description
1 polymer ?
#
loop_
_entity_poly.entity_id
_entity_poly.type
_entity_poly.pdbx_seq_one_letter_code
_entity_poly.pdbx_strand_id
1 'polypeptide(L)' 'MKILRFTASWCQPCKALAKNLESANLDIPIEVVDIDVHDDLAVEYNIRSVPTLVLLDGKEKSRLVGLQTPQKIKEWVNQ' A
#
# COMPACT_ATOMS: atom_id res chain seq x y z
N MET A 1 -5.72 -4.16 12.55
CA MET A 1 -4.93 -4.18 11.30
C MET A 1 -5.09 -2.90 10.53
N LYS A 2 -4.08 -2.55 9.76
CA LYS A 2 -4.06 -1.33 8.98
C LYS A 2 -3.13 -1.52 7.78
N ILE A 3 -3.47 -0.88 6.66
CA ILE A 3 -2.62 -0.90 5.46
C ILE A 3 -2.04 0.49 5.26
N LEU A 4 -0.73 0.58 5.06
CA LEU A 4 -0.09 1.80 4.61
C LEU A 4 0.09 1.70 3.10
N ARG A 5 -0.42 2.69 2.37
CA ARG A 5 -0.26 2.75 0.91
C ARG A 5 0.75 3.83 0.57
N PHE A 6 1.96 3.42 0.25
CA PHE A 6 3.02 4.34 -0.17
C PHE A 6 2.84 4.69 -1.64
N THR A 7 2.77 5.98 -1.92
CA THR A 7 2.42 6.51 -3.23
C THR A 7 3.21 7.78 -3.53
N ALA A 8 3.09 8.27 -4.75
CA ALA A 8 3.64 9.56 -5.16
C ALA A 8 2.73 10.15 -6.23
N SER A 9 2.66 11.49 -6.28
CA SER A 9 1.75 12.18 -7.19
C SER A 9 2.10 11.95 -8.67
N TRP A 10 3.38 11.68 -8.97
CA TRP A 10 3.86 11.44 -10.33
C TRP A 10 3.74 9.98 -10.77
N CYS A 11 3.23 9.11 -9.93
CA CYS A 11 3.26 7.66 -10.13
C CYS A 11 1.94 7.17 -10.75
N GLN A 12 1.93 6.82 -12.03
CA GLN A 12 0.72 6.30 -12.70
C GLN A 12 0.29 4.94 -12.15
N PRO A 13 1.20 3.96 -11.94
CA PRO A 13 0.78 2.69 -11.34
C PRO A 13 0.17 2.86 -9.96
N CYS A 14 0.57 3.89 -9.21
CA CYS A 14 0.00 4.17 -7.90
C CYS A 14 -1.48 4.53 -8.01
N LYS A 15 -1.85 5.29 -9.04
CA LYS A 15 -3.24 5.68 -9.29
C LYS A 15 -4.08 4.47 -9.66
N ALA A 16 -3.54 3.58 -10.48
CA ALA A 16 -4.21 2.34 -10.83
C ALA A 16 -4.41 1.44 -9.62
N LEU A 17 -3.39 1.36 -8.76
CA LEU A 17 -3.50 0.57 -7.53
C LEU A 17 -4.57 1.12 -6.60
N ALA A 18 -4.70 2.45 -6.50
CA ALA A 18 -5.74 3.06 -5.67
C ALA A 18 -7.12 2.59 -6.10
N LYS A 19 -7.38 2.53 -7.41
CA LYS A 19 -8.65 2.03 -7.94
C LYS A 19 -8.85 0.56 -7.63
N ASN A 20 -7.79 -0.24 -7.75
CA ASN A 20 -7.85 -1.67 -7.46
C ASN A 20 -8.12 -1.94 -5.98
N LEU A 21 -7.59 -1.10 -5.09
CA LEU A 21 -7.89 -1.19 -3.66
C LEU A 21 -9.36 -0.91 -3.38
N GLU A 22 -9.94 0.09 -4.03
CA GLU A 22 -11.38 0.35 -3.90
C GLU A 22 -12.20 -0.86 -4.36
N SER A 23 -11.82 -1.44 -5.51
CA SER A 23 -12.52 -2.60 -6.07
C SER A 23 -12.42 -3.82 -5.17
N ALA A 24 -11.32 -3.94 -4.43
CA ALA A 24 -11.13 -5.04 -3.49
C ALA A 24 -12.07 -4.96 -2.29
N ASN A 25 -12.58 -3.77 -1.99
CA ASN A 25 -13.59 -3.54 -0.93
C ASN A 25 -13.16 -4.15 0.41
N LEU A 26 -11.99 -3.74 0.88
CA LEU A 26 -11.42 -4.25 2.13
C LEU A 26 -12.04 -3.59 3.35
N ASP A 27 -12.16 -4.35 4.44
CA ASP A 27 -12.63 -3.82 5.73
C ASP A 27 -11.49 -3.30 6.61
N ILE A 28 -10.31 -3.18 6.05
CA ILE A 28 -9.11 -2.74 6.77
C ILE A 28 -8.87 -1.27 6.47
N PRO A 29 -8.64 -0.42 7.50
CA PRO A 29 -8.30 0.99 7.25
C PRO A 29 -7.04 1.11 6.40
N ILE A 30 -7.07 2.05 5.45
CA ILE A 30 -5.95 2.31 4.56
C ILE A 30 -5.49 3.74 4.79
N GLU A 31 -4.23 3.89 5.17
CA GLU A 31 -3.62 5.21 5.32
C GLU A 31 -2.73 5.48 4.10
N VAL A 32 -2.97 6.60 3.42
CA VAL A 32 -2.19 6.99 2.25
C VAL A 32 -0.94 7.74 2.70
N VAL A 33 0.22 7.31 2.24
CA VAL A 33 1.50 7.94 2.57
C VAL A 33 2.18 8.38 1.29
N ASP A 34 2.23 9.69 1.06
CA ASP A 34 2.94 10.28 -0.07
C ASP A 34 4.42 10.36 0.31
N ILE A 35 5.28 9.68 -0.44
CA ILE A 35 6.71 9.58 -0.10
C ILE A 35 7.45 10.91 -0.26
N ASP A 36 6.90 11.84 -1.03
CA ASP A 36 7.50 13.18 -1.20
C ASP A 36 7.16 14.10 -0.03
N VAL A 37 6.07 13.80 0.69
CA VAL A 37 5.63 14.56 1.86
C VAL A 37 6.15 13.90 3.14
N HIS A 38 6.12 12.58 3.19
CA HIS A 38 6.50 11.79 4.37
C HIS A 38 7.68 10.88 4.05
N ASP A 39 8.78 11.49 3.64
CA ASP A 39 10.00 10.75 3.31
C ASP A 39 10.58 10.02 4.52
N ASP A 40 10.33 10.54 5.73
CA ASP A 40 10.72 9.88 6.98
C ASP A 40 10.08 8.49 7.10
N LEU A 41 8.80 8.36 6.75
CA LEU A 41 8.11 7.07 6.79
C LEU A 41 8.64 6.13 5.70
N ALA A 42 8.95 6.68 4.51
CA ALA A 42 9.52 5.87 3.44
C ALA A 42 10.86 5.26 3.86
N VAL A 43 11.67 6.03 4.57
CA VAL A 43 12.95 5.54 5.10
C VAL A 43 12.71 4.51 6.20
N GLU A 44 11.80 4.80 7.12
CA GLU A 44 11.51 3.90 8.25
C GLU A 44 11.09 2.52 7.76
N TYR A 45 10.24 2.44 6.74
CA TYR A 45 9.75 1.19 6.19
C TYR A 45 10.61 0.66 5.03
N ASN A 46 11.72 1.33 4.75
CA ASN A 46 12.65 0.92 3.69
C ASN A 46 11.93 0.77 2.35
N ILE A 47 11.12 1.78 1.98
CA ILE A 47 10.38 1.78 0.74
C ILE A 47 11.33 2.17 -0.40
N ARG A 48 11.48 1.28 -1.38
CA ARG A 48 12.40 1.48 -2.50
C ARG A 48 11.70 1.83 -3.80
N SER A 49 10.40 1.59 -3.87
CA SER A 49 9.62 1.88 -5.06
C SER A 49 8.18 2.13 -4.66
N VAL A 50 7.43 2.79 -5.53
CA VAL A 50 6.00 2.97 -5.36
C VAL A 50 5.28 2.39 -6.57
N PRO A 51 4.10 1.84 -6.41
CA PRO A 51 3.35 1.72 -5.16
C PRO A 51 3.84 0.56 -4.30
N THR A 52 3.71 0.70 -2.99
CA THR A 52 3.97 -0.39 -2.04
C THR A 52 2.88 -0.38 -0.99
N LEU A 53 2.34 -1.54 -0.68
CA LEU A 53 1.37 -1.74 0.39
C LEU A 53 2.05 -2.46 1.53
N VAL A 54 1.89 -1.93 2.75
CA VAL A 54 2.44 -2.57 3.95
C VAL A 54 1.26 -2.88 4.88
N LEU A 55 1.13 -4.15 5.24
CA LEU A 55 0.09 -4.60 6.18
C LEU A 55 0.66 -4.60 7.58
N LEU A 56 0.03 -3.84 8.47
CA LEU A 56 0.42 -3.74 9.87
C LEU A 56 -0.57 -4.46 10.75
N ASP A 57 -0.06 -5.21 11.70
CA ASP A 57 -0.83 -5.84 12.77
C ASP A 57 -0.01 -5.64 14.04
N GLY A 58 -0.01 -4.39 14.53
CA GLY A 58 0.94 -3.94 15.53
C GLY A 58 2.27 -3.56 14.87
N LYS A 59 2.92 -4.52 14.24
CA LYS A 59 4.14 -4.31 13.45
C LYS A 59 3.90 -4.82 12.03
N GLU A 60 4.86 -4.65 11.16
CA GLU A 60 4.74 -5.08 9.76
C GLU A 60 4.56 -6.59 9.69
N LYS A 61 3.46 -7.02 9.07
CA LYS A 61 3.15 -8.44 8.88
C LYS A 61 3.60 -8.91 7.51
N SER A 62 3.35 -8.11 6.47
CA SER A 62 3.76 -8.43 5.10
C SER A 62 3.62 -7.19 4.23
N ARG A 63 4.09 -7.29 2.98
CA ARG A 63 3.97 -6.19 2.04
C ARG A 63 3.78 -6.70 0.62
N LEU A 64 3.17 -5.87 -0.22
CA LEU A 64 3.08 -6.09 -1.67
C LEU A 64 3.75 -4.92 -2.36
N VAL A 65 4.62 -5.22 -3.32
CA VAL A 65 5.34 -4.20 -4.10
C VAL A 65 4.79 -4.19 -5.51
N GLY A 66 4.48 -3.00 -6.02
CA GLY A 66 4.02 -2.82 -7.39
C GLY A 66 2.52 -2.90 -7.54
N LEU A 67 2.05 -2.77 -8.79
CA LEU A 67 0.64 -2.79 -9.11
C LEU A 67 0.09 -4.21 -8.97
N GLN A 68 -0.99 -4.34 -8.20
CA GLN A 68 -1.63 -5.61 -7.91
C GLN A 68 -3.10 -5.54 -8.30
N THR A 69 -3.66 -6.70 -8.69
CA THR A 69 -5.09 -6.80 -9.01
C THR A 69 -5.91 -6.81 -7.71
N PRO A 70 -7.22 -6.46 -7.79
CA PRO A 70 -8.09 -6.55 -6.61
C PRO A 70 -8.09 -7.95 -6.00
N GLN A 71 -8.08 -8.99 -6.84
CA GLN A 71 -8.07 -10.38 -6.39
C GLN A 71 -6.81 -10.68 -5.58
N LYS A 72 -5.65 -10.26 -6.07
CA LYS A 72 -4.39 -10.50 -5.39
C LYS A 72 -4.35 -9.78 -4.04
N ILE A 73 -4.89 -8.57 -3.98
CA ILE A 73 -4.93 -7.79 -2.75
C ILE A 73 -5.80 -8.51 -1.71
N LYS A 74 -6.98 -9.01 -2.13
CA LYS A 74 -7.87 -9.76 -1.23
C LYS A 74 -7.18 -11.00 -0.66
N GLU A 75 -6.50 -11.74 -1.52
CA GLU A 75 -5.78 -12.95 -1.09
C GLU A 75 -4.69 -12.61 -0.09
N TRP A 76 -3.99 -11.52 -0.35
CA TRP A 76 -2.90 -11.07 0.51
C TRP A 76 -3.36 -10.73 1.92
N VAL A 77 -4.46 -9.98 2.07
CA VAL A 77 -4.94 -9.57 3.40
C VAL A 77 -5.55 -10.74 4.17
N ASN A 78 -5.93 -11.80 3.49
CA ASN A 78 -6.55 -12.97 4.10
C ASN A 78 -5.57 -14.09 4.43
N GLN A 79 -4.29 -13.85 4.24
CA GLN A 79 -3.27 -14.85 4.60
C GLN A 79 -3.02 -14.95 6.09
#